data_cf1a105e7178f942309ee7c7bd1feef1
#
_entry.id   cf1a105e7178f942309ee7c7bd1feef1
#
_cell.length_a   1.000
_cell.length_b   1.000
_cell.length_c   1.000
_cell.angle_alpha   90.00
_cell.angle_beta   90.00
_cell.angle_gamma   90.00
#
_symmetry.space_group_name_H-M   'P 1'
#
loop_
_entity.id
_entity.type
_entity.pdbx_description
1 polymer ?
#
loop_
_entity_poly.entity_id
_entity_poly.type
_entity_poly.pdbx_seq_one_letter_code
_entity_poly.pdbx_strand_id
1 'polypeptide(L)'
;MTRGSATTFGTGDGVVLVTVDSLRADALGAHTPTMNRLADSGTTFERAFANGNWTPFSFPTVLGGSPVFTAGPSVGVGPERTLAETLAEADVDTAGFNAANGFLSEHWGYDRGFEEFETFLDEGTRVGRFLAVHPTVRGWVQYAASPVRGLLDRVRGRERHHAVDTSGLLRLERRATEFVEAAEQPFFLWVHYMDAHTPYVPAPRHLRAVTDGEVGSLAALVGHLRAGLGRGADPATVERLRTLYDATVRQVDASVGRLLGALEDAGIRESTTVVLAGDHGEEFADHGHLAHYPKLYDELIRVPFVVDHPEGESRTVGRSVSLESVPSTVCAALGVDDDFEGENLLPTVVDGTAPSGDPVVSVALRGPTVTHQPIPRHLSEGRLLVSARDDRWTYVFDPEREGHELYDRDADPGERENVWTDHRDDEAVMRLHRATRRHLDRIEAGQGDGDDAEDEVPEEVAARLETLGYR
;
A
#
# COMPACT_ATOMS: atom_id res chain seq x y z
N MET A 1 2.03 0.98 41.45
CA MET A 1 1.80 0.95 40.01
C MET A 1 1.11 -0.37 39.70
N THR A 2 -0.20 -0.36 39.65
CA THR A 2 -1.03 -1.53 39.31
C THR A 2 -0.94 -1.75 37.82
N ARG A 3 -0.34 -2.89 37.40
CA ARG A 3 -0.48 -3.37 36.02
C ARG A 3 -1.97 -3.58 35.77
N GLY A 4 -2.53 -2.84 34.82
CA GLY A 4 -3.85 -3.10 34.32
C GLY A 4 -3.91 -4.55 33.82
N SER A 5 -4.98 -5.24 34.17
CA SER A 5 -5.30 -6.55 33.62
C SER A 5 -5.39 -6.40 32.11
N ALA A 6 -4.45 -6.98 31.36
CA ALA A 6 -4.59 -7.15 29.92
C ALA A 6 -5.86 -7.96 29.69
N THR A 7 -6.83 -7.39 29.00
CA THR A 7 -8.01 -8.12 28.52
C THR A 7 -7.46 -9.08 27.45
N THR A 8 -7.42 -10.38 27.75
CA THR A 8 -7.11 -11.41 26.76
C THR A 8 -8.33 -11.56 25.86
N PHE A 9 -8.29 -10.99 24.67
CA PHE A 9 -9.24 -11.30 23.60
C PHE A 9 -9.02 -12.75 23.16
N GLY A 10 -10.04 -13.41 22.59
CA GLY A 10 -9.86 -14.71 21.96
C GLY A 10 -8.84 -14.57 20.83
N THR A 11 -7.80 -15.38 20.87
CA THR A 11 -6.77 -15.38 19.82
C THR A 11 -7.32 -16.06 18.56
N GLY A 12 -7.27 -15.39 17.43
CA GLY A 12 -7.54 -16.02 16.14
C GLY A 12 -6.46 -17.07 15.83
N ASP A 13 -6.83 -18.10 15.08
CA ASP A 13 -5.88 -19.13 14.66
C ASP A 13 -4.98 -18.68 13.52
N GLY A 14 -5.33 -17.56 12.87
CA GLY A 14 -4.53 -17.00 11.78
C GLY A 14 -4.84 -15.53 11.49
N VAL A 15 -3.88 -14.86 10.84
CA VAL A 15 -4.04 -13.52 10.29
C VAL A 15 -3.62 -13.50 8.82
N VAL A 16 -4.48 -12.94 7.97
CA VAL A 16 -4.16 -12.62 6.58
C VAL A 16 -4.10 -11.11 6.42
N LEU A 17 -2.91 -10.56 6.16
CA LEU A 17 -2.70 -9.15 5.81
C LEU A 17 -2.69 -9.01 4.29
N VAL A 18 -3.71 -8.36 3.75
CA VAL A 18 -3.82 -8.00 2.34
C VAL A 18 -3.45 -6.55 2.18
N THR A 19 -2.38 -6.27 1.46
CA THR A 19 -1.99 -4.92 1.06
C THR A 19 -2.11 -4.73 -0.44
N VAL A 20 -2.57 -3.55 -0.87
CA VAL A 20 -2.76 -3.25 -2.29
C VAL A 20 -2.05 -1.94 -2.63
N ASP A 21 -1.08 -2.03 -3.54
CA ASP A 21 -0.31 -0.89 -4.02
C ASP A 21 -1.21 0.16 -4.68
N SER A 22 -1.01 1.41 -4.34
CA SER A 22 -1.72 2.55 -4.92
C SER A 22 -3.25 2.51 -4.74
N LEU A 23 -3.78 1.87 -3.68
CA LEU A 23 -5.23 1.77 -3.46
C LEU A 23 -5.78 3.01 -2.77
N ARG A 24 -6.49 3.84 -3.51
CA ARG A 24 -7.15 5.05 -3.00
C ARG A 24 -8.28 4.72 -2.02
N ALA A 25 -8.49 5.57 -1.01
CA ALA A 25 -9.62 5.43 -0.08
C ALA A 25 -10.99 5.42 -0.78
N ASP A 26 -11.13 6.15 -1.89
CA ASP A 26 -12.36 6.23 -2.68
C ASP A 26 -12.53 5.08 -3.71
N ALA A 27 -11.62 4.12 -3.73
CA ALA A 27 -11.69 2.98 -4.64
C ALA A 27 -12.65 1.87 -4.16
N LEU A 28 -12.95 1.82 -2.85
CA LEU A 28 -13.98 0.92 -2.33
C LEU A 28 -15.37 1.40 -2.75
N GLY A 29 -16.13 0.55 -3.44
CA GLY A 29 -17.45 0.93 -3.94
C GLY A 29 -17.98 -0.02 -5.02
N ALA A 30 -18.51 0.53 -6.11
CA ALA A 30 -19.21 -0.25 -7.16
C ALA A 30 -18.35 -1.36 -7.80
N HIS A 31 -17.04 -1.24 -7.78
CA HIS A 31 -16.13 -2.15 -8.46
C HIS A 31 -15.41 -3.13 -7.53
N THR A 32 -15.66 -3.08 -6.22
CA THR A 32 -15.00 -3.87 -5.19
C THR A 32 -15.96 -4.68 -4.32
N PRO A 33 -16.79 -5.56 -4.90
CA PRO A 33 -17.83 -6.27 -4.14
C PRO A 33 -17.28 -7.18 -3.03
N THR A 34 -16.07 -7.70 -3.15
CA THR A 34 -15.45 -8.54 -2.12
C THR A 34 -14.91 -7.68 -0.97
N MET A 35 -14.14 -6.64 -1.28
CA MET A 35 -13.61 -5.72 -0.28
C MET A 35 -14.75 -4.99 0.45
N ASN A 36 -15.85 -4.68 -0.25
CA ASN A 36 -17.04 -4.12 0.40
C ASN A 36 -17.66 -5.10 1.40
N ARG A 37 -17.75 -6.40 1.07
CA ARG A 37 -18.25 -7.40 2.06
C ARG A 37 -17.36 -7.47 3.29
N LEU A 38 -16.02 -7.39 3.14
CA LEU A 38 -15.12 -7.29 4.28
C LEU A 38 -15.37 -6.00 5.09
N ALA A 39 -15.58 -4.88 4.42
CA ALA A 39 -15.91 -3.61 5.07
C ALA A 39 -17.28 -3.67 5.78
N ASP A 40 -18.25 -4.38 5.19
CA ASP A 40 -19.59 -4.57 5.77
C ASP A 40 -19.60 -5.55 6.94
N SER A 41 -18.69 -6.54 7.01
CA SER A 41 -18.59 -7.50 8.11
C SER A 41 -17.64 -7.04 9.22
N GLY A 42 -16.57 -6.35 8.87
CA GLY A 42 -15.52 -5.94 9.80
C GLY A 42 -15.62 -4.49 10.27
N THR A 43 -14.55 -4.03 10.91
CA THR A 43 -14.35 -2.63 11.29
C THR A 43 -13.65 -1.88 10.19
N THR A 44 -14.29 -0.85 9.66
CA THR A 44 -13.75 0.06 8.64
C THR A 44 -13.28 1.37 9.27
N PHE A 45 -12.02 1.74 9.00
CA PHE A 45 -11.43 3.01 9.44
C PHE A 45 -11.49 4.02 8.29
N GLU A 46 -12.43 4.98 8.34
CA GLU A 46 -12.65 5.95 7.27
C GLU A 46 -11.51 6.94 7.10
N ARG A 47 -10.74 7.17 8.16
CA ARG A 47 -9.61 8.11 8.21
C ARG A 47 -8.32 7.37 8.54
N ALA A 48 -8.00 6.35 7.73
CA ALA A 48 -6.72 5.67 7.80
C ALA A 48 -5.72 6.32 6.86
N PHE A 49 -4.50 6.54 7.35
CA PHE A 49 -3.47 7.24 6.61
C PHE A 49 -2.17 6.45 6.55
N ALA A 50 -1.61 6.36 5.35
CA ALA A 50 -0.28 5.82 5.09
C ALA A 50 0.81 6.77 5.65
N ASN A 51 1.94 6.20 6.07
CA ASN A 51 3.07 6.98 6.58
C ASN A 51 3.99 7.53 5.48
N GLY A 52 3.69 7.20 4.23
CA GLY A 52 4.40 7.73 3.06
C GLY A 52 3.53 7.66 1.81
N ASN A 53 3.91 8.43 0.79
CA ASN A 53 3.19 8.53 -0.48
C ASN A 53 3.66 7.53 -1.55
N TRP A 54 4.60 6.64 -1.20
CA TRP A 54 5.14 5.58 -2.03
C TRP A 54 5.42 4.34 -1.20
N THR A 55 5.38 3.17 -1.83
CA THR A 55 5.67 1.88 -1.20
C THR A 55 6.94 1.89 -0.36
N PRO A 56 8.13 2.37 -0.83
CA PRO A 56 9.35 2.38 -0.02
C PRO A 56 9.29 3.33 1.18
N PHE A 57 8.31 4.23 1.24
CA PHE A 57 8.12 5.14 2.38
C PHE A 57 7.03 4.68 3.35
N SER A 58 6.10 3.86 2.88
CA SER A 58 4.99 3.34 3.68
C SER A 58 5.31 1.99 4.33
N PHE A 59 5.91 1.07 3.58
CA PHE A 59 6.11 -0.31 4.05
C PHE A 59 7.09 -0.50 5.21
N PRO A 60 8.13 0.33 5.40
CA PRO A 60 8.92 0.23 6.62
C PRO A 60 8.06 0.30 7.89
N THR A 61 6.97 1.07 7.85
CA THR A 61 5.99 1.14 8.94
C THR A 61 5.12 -0.12 9.04
N VAL A 62 4.62 -0.62 7.89
CA VAL A 62 3.63 -1.71 7.85
C VAL A 62 4.22 -3.07 8.26
N LEU A 63 5.43 -3.37 7.86
CA LEU A 63 6.11 -4.65 8.17
C LEU A 63 7.30 -4.50 9.10
N GLY A 64 7.98 -3.34 9.08
CA GLY A 64 9.12 -3.05 9.94
C GLY A 64 8.75 -2.37 11.24
N GLY A 65 7.51 -1.90 11.41
CA GLY A 65 7.03 -1.26 12.63
C GLY A 65 7.61 0.13 12.92
N SER A 66 8.47 0.66 12.02
CA SER A 66 9.11 1.98 12.18
C SER A 66 8.96 2.82 10.93
N PRO A 67 8.63 4.12 11.05
CA PRO A 67 8.55 5.01 9.90
C PRO A 67 9.89 5.13 9.16
N VAL A 68 9.83 5.24 7.84
CA VAL A 68 11.02 5.40 7.00
C VAL A 68 11.92 6.54 7.47
N PHE A 69 13.21 6.39 7.32
CA PHE A 69 14.27 7.33 7.72
C PHE A 69 14.43 7.58 9.23
N THR A 70 13.66 6.95 10.09
CA THR A 70 13.82 7.07 11.56
C THR A 70 14.88 6.13 12.12
N ALA A 71 15.22 5.06 11.41
CA ALA A 71 16.24 4.07 11.80
C ALA A 71 17.50 4.11 10.92
N GLY A 72 17.60 5.08 9.99
CA GLY A 72 18.72 5.26 9.07
C GLY A 72 18.35 6.13 7.88
N PRO A 73 19.32 6.49 7.02
CA PRO A 73 19.10 7.42 5.91
C PRO A 73 18.47 6.79 4.68
N SER A 74 18.36 5.45 4.61
CA SER A 74 17.93 4.69 3.43
C SER A 74 16.52 4.13 3.59
N VAL A 75 15.89 3.80 2.47
CA VAL A 75 14.63 3.04 2.43
C VAL A 75 14.88 1.56 2.80
N GLY A 76 13.81 0.81 3.04
CA GLY A 76 13.86 -0.59 3.44
C GLY A 76 13.59 -0.76 4.94
N VAL A 77 13.66 -2.00 5.40
CA VAL A 77 13.41 -2.33 6.80
C VAL A 77 14.64 -1.98 7.63
N GLY A 78 14.45 -1.22 8.70
CA GLY A 78 15.49 -0.86 9.66
C GLY A 78 16.09 -2.06 10.41
N PRO A 79 17.07 -1.81 11.30
CA PRO A 79 17.69 -2.86 12.09
C PRO A 79 16.79 -3.45 13.18
N GLU A 80 15.68 -2.77 13.48
CA GLU A 80 14.71 -3.22 14.46
C GLU A 80 14.04 -4.52 14.01
N ARG A 81 13.38 -5.18 14.94
CA ARG A 81 12.64 -6.43 14.69
C ARG A 81 11.44 -6.16 13.80
N THR A 82 11.25 -6.99 12.78
CA THR A 82 10.09 -6.93 11.90
C THR A 82 8.86 -7.60 12.51
N LEU A 83 7.68 -7.33 11.94
CA LEU A 83 6.46 -8.04 12.29
C LEU A 83 6.63 -9.56 12.15
N ALA A 84 7.16 -10.02 11.01
CA ALA A 84 7.34 -11.46 10.78
C ALA A 84 8.39 -12.07 11.73
N GLU A 85 9.49 -11.36 12.06
CA GLU A 85 10.44 -11.84 13.09
C GLU A 85 9.79 -11.96 14.47
N THR A 86 8.97 -10.98 14.86
CA THR A 86 8.24 -11.01 16.13
C THR A 86 7.28 -12.20 16.20
N LEU A 87 6.57 -12.48 15.12
CA LEU A 87 5.63 -13.59 15.03
C LEU A 87 6.34 -14.97 14.97
N ALA A 88 7.41 -15.08 14.19
CA ALA A 88 8.19 -16.32 14.11
C ALA A 88 8.83 -16.70 15.45
N GLU A 89 9.28 -15.72 16.25
CA GLU A 89 9.78 -15.98 17.61
C GLU A 89 8.69 -16.48 18.59
N ALA A 90 7.42 -16.27 18.24
CA ALA A 90 6.26 -16.77 18.97
C ALA A 90 5.68 -18.08 18.40
N ASP A 91 6.46 -18.80 17.59
CA ASP A 91 6.07 -20.06 16.93
C ASP A 91 4.82 -19.91 16.01
N VAL A 92 4.69 -18.78 15.31
CA VAL A 92 3.65 -18.53 14.28
C VAL A 92 4.23 -18.86 12.91
N ASP A 93 3.56 -19.71 12.11
CA ASP A 93 3.90 -19.96 10.70
C ASP A 93 3.80 -18.67 9.90
N THR A 94 4.86 -18.28 9.18
CA THR A 94 4.90 -16.99 8.49
C THR A 94 5.14 -17.13 6.99
N ALA A 95 4.26 -16.54 6.18
CA ALA A 95 4.46 -16.46 4.74
C ALA A 95 4.23 -15.05 4.18
N GLY A 96 5.06 -14.64 3.23
CA GLY A 96 4.99 -13.36 2.55
C GLY A 96 5.06 -13.50 1.02
N PHE A 97 4.03 -13.07 0.31
CA PHE A 97 3.96 -13.15 -1.15
C PHE A 97 3.69 -11.78 -1.77
N ASN A 98 4.64 -11.31 -2.57
CA ASN A 98 4.61 -9.99 -3.19
C ASN A 98 4.49 -10.10 -4.71
N ALA A 99 3.47 -9.48 -5.29
CA ALA A 99 3.22 -9.46 -6.73
C ALA A 99 4.24 -8.61 -7.52
N ALA A 100 5.53 -8.91 -7.38
CA ALA A 100 6.65 -8.33 -8.12
C ALA A 100 6.90 -6.81 -7.86
N ASN A 101 6.69 -6.32 -6.64
CA ASN A 101 7.19 -5.01 -6.23
C ASN A 101 8.68 -5.11 -5.85
N GLY A 102 9.57 -4.47 -6.61
CA GLY A 102 11.01 -4.54 -6.39
C GLY A 102 11.50 -3.88 -5.09
N PHE A 103 10.72 -2.95 -4.52
CA PHE A 103 11.03 -2.34 -3.22
C PHE A 103 10.67 -3.24 -2.03
N LEU A 104 9.88 -4.28 -2.24
CA LEU A 104 9.46 -5.21 -1.20
C LEU A 104 10.16 -6.57 -1.39
N SER A 105 11.49 -6.55 -1.53
CA SER A 105 12.32 -7.72 -1.79
C SER A 105 13.30 -7.98 -0.64
N GLU A 106 13.96 -9.13 -0.71
CA GLU A 106 15.03 -9.54 0.20
C GLU A 106 16.16 -8.48 0.28
N HIS A 107 16.46 -7.81 -0.84
CA HIS A 107 17.46 -6.74 -0.88
C HIS A 107 17.15 -5.61 0.12
N TRP A 108 15.88 -5.33 0.39
CA TRP A 108 15.42 -4.30 1.31
C TRP A 108 15.04 -4.84 2.69
N GLY A 109 15.33 -6.14 2.96
CA GLY A 109 15.10 -6.80 4.24
C GLY A 109 13.67 -7.21 4.53
N TYR A 110 12.78 -7.22 3.53
CA TYR A 110 11.37 -7.58 3.73
C TYR A 110 11.11 -9.08 3.88
N ASP A 111 12.10 -9.93 3.60
CA ASP A 111 12.05 -11.38 3.83
C ASP A 111 12.29 -11.78 5.30
N ARG A 112 12.83 -10.86 6.11
CA ARG A 112 13.24 -11.14 7.49
C ARG A 112 12.06 -11.62 8.33
N GLY A 113 12.21 -12.83 8.89
CA GLY A 113 11.23 -13.48 9.76
C GLY A 113 10.16 -14.28 9.03
N PHE A 114 10.08 -14.24 7.69
CA PHE A 114 9.19 -15.12 6.95
C PHE A 114 9.86 -16.49 6.73
N GLU A 115 9.14 -17.57 7.00
CA GLU A 115 9.56 -18.93 6.67
C GLU A 115 9.42 -19.20 5.16
N GLU A 116 8.35 -18.68 4.55
CA GLU A 116 8.14 -18.67 3.11
C GLU A 116 8.06 -17.24 2.61
N PHE A 117 8.98 -16.84 1.73
CA PHE A 117 8.96 -15.50 1.12
C PHE A 117 9.21 -15.59 -0.38
N GLU A 118 8.35 -14.97 -1.18
CA GLU A 118 8.53 -14.96 -2.62
C GLU A 118 8.11 -13.61 -3.22
N THR A 119 9.08 -12.94 -3.85
CA THR A 119 8.83 -11.82 -4.74
C THR A 119 8.82 -12.35 -6.17
N PHE A 120 7.68 -12.28 -6.85
CA PHE A 120 7.54 -12.81 -8.22
C PHE A 120 8.23 -11.90 -9.25
N LEU A 121 9.48 -11.56 -8.99
CA LEU A 121 10.35 -10.89 -9.93
C LEU A 121 10.66 -11.86 -11.07
N ASP A 122 10.35 -11.51 -12.33
CA ASP A 122 10.61 -12.39 -13.47
C ASP A 122 12.11 -12.60 -13.67
N GLU A 123 12.60 -13.83 -13.53
CA GLU A 123 13.88 -14.28 -14.07
C GLU A 123 13.80 -14.26 -15.60
N GLY A 124 13.82 -13.06 -16.19
CA GLY A 124 13.40 -12.88 -17.57
C GLY A 124 14.42 -13.37 -18.58
N THR A 125 13.91 -14.05 -19.62
CA THR A 125 14.61 -14.20 -20.92
C THR A 125 15.07 -12.82 -21.43
N ARG A 126 16.15 -12.75 -22.27
CA ARG A 126 16.64 -11.48 -22.86
C ARG A 126 15.54 -10.64 -23.53
N VAL A 127 14.51 -11.28 -24.09
CA VAL A 127 13.33 -10.62 -24.68
C VAL A 127 12.39 -10.13 -23.56
N GLY A 128 12.22 -10.89 -22.49
CA GLY A 128 11.46 -10.47 -21.29
C GLY A 128 12.11 -9.25 -20.64
N ARG A 129 13.44 -9.22 -20.51
CA ARG A 129 14.19 -8.06 -20.01
C ARG A 129 14.01 -6.81 -20.89
N PHE A 130 14.06 -6.95 -22.22
CA PHE A 130 13.83 -5.81 -23.13
C PHE A 130 12.39 -5.28 -23.03
N LEU A 131 11.38 -6.16 -22.87
CA LEU A 131 9.99 -5.76 -22.65
C LEU A 131 9.74 -5.26 -21.22
N ALA A 132 10.57 -5.67 -20.26
CA ALA A 132 10.51 -5.21 -18.87
C ALA A 132 11.08 -3.78 -18.69
N VAL A 133 12.06 -3.39 -19.51
CA VAL A 133 12.68 -2.04 -19.47
C VAL A 133 11.69 -0.91 -19.81
N HIS A 134 10.55 -1.24 -20.47
CA HIS A 134 9.53 -0.25 -20.80
C HIS A 134 8.13 -0.73 -20.39
N PRO A 135 7.64 -0.38 -19.19
CA PRO A 135 6.30 -0.79 -18.70
C PRO A 135 5.21 -0.45 -19.72
N THR A 136 5.33 0.69 -20.37
CA THR A 136 4.45 1.14 -21.44
C THR A 136 4.50 0.25 -22.67
N VAL A 137 5.68 -0.26 -23.05
CA VAL A 137 5.86 -1.20 -24.18
C VAL A 137 5.28 -2.57 -23.81
N ARG A 138 5.47 -3.03 -22.57
CA ARG A 138 4.88 -4.28 -22.06
C ARG A 138 3.35 -4.20 -22.09
N GLY A 139 2.76 -3.15 -21.54
CA GLY A 139 1.32 -2.88 -21.62
C GLY A 139 0.82 -2.88 -23.07
N TRP A 140 1.59 -2.30 -23.99
CA TRP A 140 1.28 -2.25 -25.41
C TRP A 140 1.27 -3.63 -26.09
N VAL A 141 2.32 -4.41 -25.87
CA VAL A 141 2.40 -5.78 -26.39
C VAL A 141 1.25 -6.62 -25.86
N GLN A 142 0.86 -6.39 -24.63
CA GLN A 142 -0.26 -7.08 -24.01
C GLN A 142 -1.60 -6.67 -24.61
N TYR A 143 -1.86 -5.38 -24.79
CA TYR A 143 -3.06 -4.90 -25.49
C TYR A 143 -3.10 -5.37 -26.96
N ALA A 144 -1.98 -5.34 -27.66
CA ALA A 144 -1.90 -5.83 -29.04
C ALA A 144 -2.03 -7.36 -29.15
N ALA A 145 -1.56 -8.12 -28.16
CA ALA A 145 -1.67 -9.58 -28.13
C ALA A 145 -3.03 -10.09 -27.61
N SER A 146 -3.81 -9.27 -26.91
CA SER A 146 -5.04 -9.68 -26.27
C SER A 146 -6.11 -10.24 -27.23
N PRO A 147 -6.35 -9.69 -28.45
CA PRO A 147 -7.31 -10.26 -29.39
C PRO A 147 -6.91 -11.64 -29.89
N VAL A 148 -5.61 -11.86 -30.16
CA VAL A 148 -5.08 -13.12 -30.66
C VAL A 148 -5.14 -14.20 -29.59
N ARG A 149 -4.80 -13.86 -28.34
CA ARG A 149 -4.89 -14.76 -27.19
C ARG A 149 -6.34 -15.12 -26.88
N GLY A 150 -7.25 -14.16 -26.88
CA GLY A 150 -8.69 -14.40 -26.68
C GLY A 150 -9.29 -15.33 -27.74
N LEU A 151 -8.80 -15.30 -28.98
CA LEU A 151 -9.21 -16.23 -30.02
C LEU A 151 -8.62 -17.64 -29.80
N LEU A 152 -7.36 -17.74 -29.40
CA LEU A 152 -6.69 -19.02 -29.11
C LEU A 152 -7.30 -19.73 -27.90
N ASP A 153 -7.70 -19.00 -26.86
CA ASP A 153 -8.35 -19.56 -25.68
C ASP A 153 -9.77 -20.04 -25.98
N ARG A 154 -10.50 -19.33 -26.86
CA ARG A 154 -11.80 -19.84 -27.38
C ARG A 154 -11.66 -21.15 -28.13
N VAL A 155 -10.59 -21.29 -28.93
CA VAL A 155 -10.35 -22.52 -29.75
C VAL A 155 -9.87 -23.69 -28.87
N ARG A 156 -9.18 -23.40 -27.75
CA ARG A 156 -8.63 -24.43 -26.85
C ARG A 156 -9.54 -24.84 -25.72
N GLY A 157 -10.77 -24.26 -25.62
CA GLY A 157 -11.75 -24.59 -24.58
C GLY A 157 -11.26 -24.38 -23.14
N ARG A 158 -10.23 -23.58 -22.96
CA ARG A 158 -9.72 -23.24 -21.62
C ARG A 158 -10.62 -22.19 -21.00
N GLU A 159 -11.03 -22.43 -19.75
CA GLU A 159 -11.60 -21.39 -18.93
C GLU A 159 -10.63 -20.21 -18.90
N ARG A 160 -11.16 -19.00 -19.08
CA ARG A 160 -10.40 -17.78 -19.33
C ARG A 160 -9.71 -17.32 -18.06
N HIS A 161 -8.59 -17.95 -17.74
CA HIS A 161 -7.64 -17.37 -16.82
C HIS A 161 -7.02 -16.13 -17.48
N HIS A 162 -6.60 -15.17 -16.66
CA HIS A 162 -6.08 -13.85 -17.04
C HIS A 162 -5.31 -13.90 -18.36
N ALA A 163 -5.76 -13.17 -19.38
CA ALA A 163 -5.09 -13.13 -20.67
C ALA A 163 -3.66 -12.56 -20.58
N VAL A 164 -3.37 -11.87 -19.48
CA VAL A 164 -2.07 -11.23 -19.22
C VAL A 164 -1.87 -11.09 -17.71
N ASP A 165 -0.90 -11.79 -17.17
CA ASP A 165 -0.38 -11.57 -15.82
C ASP A 165 0.86 -10.68 -15.92
N THR A 166 0.73 -9.41 -15.56
CA THR A 166 1.83 -8.43 -15.57
C THR A 166 2.53 -8.28 -14.24
N SER A 167 1.83 -8.62 -13.16
CA SER A 167 2.25 -8.37 -11.79
C SER A 167 2.66 -9.65 -11.04
N GLY A 168 2.51 -10.81 -11.67
CA GLY A 168 2.68 -12.09 -10.98
C GLY A 168 1.42 -12.56 -10.24
N LEU A 169 0.26 -11.91 -10.48
CA LEU A 169 -1.00 -12.16 -9.77
C LEU A 169 -1.39 -13.65 -9.71
N LEU A 170 -1.28 -14.37 -10.81
CA LEU A 170 -1.63 -15.81 -10.85
C LEU A 170 -0.68 -16.68 -10.03
N ARG A 171 0.60 -16.31 -9.97
CA ARG A 171 1.59 -17.02 -9.14
C ARG A 171 1.33 -16.74 -7.68
N LEU A 172 1.10 -15.47 -7.36
CA LEU A 172 0.74 -15.03 -6.01
C LEU A 172 -0.52 -15.73 -5.50
N GLU A 173 -1.61 -15.76 -6.29
CA GLU A 173 -2.85 -16.47 -5.95
C GLU A 173 -2.59 -17.95 -5.64
N ARG A 174 -1.83 -18.63 -6.51
CA ARG A 174 -1.50 -20.03 -6.31
C ARG A 174 -0.71 -20.25 -5.02
N ARG A 175 0.34 -19.47 -4.77
CA ARG A 175 1.19 -19.62 -3.58
C ARG A 175 0.43 -19.31 -2.29
N ALA A 176 -0.40 -18.25 -2.31
CA ALA A 176 -1.24 -17.92 -1.17
C ALA A 176 -2.27 -19.02 -0.87
N THR A 177 -2.90 -19.61 -1.92
CA THR A 177 -3.83 -20.74 -1.77
C THR A 177 -3.11 -22.00 -1.26
N GLU A 178 -1.95 -22.34 -1.85
CA GLU A 178 -1.14 -23.49 -1.42
C GLU A 178 -0.72 -23.35 0.06
N PHE A 179 -0.34 -22.15 0.50
CA PHE A 179 -0.03 -21.89 1.91
C PHE A 179 -1.26 -22.09 2.81
N VAL A 180 -2.41 -21.47 2.46
CA VAL A 180 -3.67 -21.60 3.24
C VAL A 180 -4.12 -23.05 3.39
N GLU A 181 -3.93 -23.88 2.34
CA GLU A 181 -4.28 -25.30 2.36
C GLU A 181 -3.34 -26.15 3.25
N ALA A 182 -2.12 -25.67 3.48
CA ALA A 182 -1.06 -26.38 4.21
C ALA A 182 -0.73 -25.78 5.58
N ALA A 183 -1.17 -24.55 5.87
CA ALA A 183 -0.78 -23.80 7.06
C ALA A 183 -1.14 -24.53 8.35
N GLU A 184 -0.16 -24.64 9.24
CA GLU A 184 -0.38 -25.01 10.63
C GLU A 184 -0.80 -23.75 11.42
N GLN A 185 -1.60 -23.91 12.44
CA GLN A 185 -2.08 -22.78 13.26
C GLN A 185 -1.21 -22.65 14.52
N PRO A 186 -0.88 -21.43 14.98
CA PRO A 186 -1.26 -20.13 14.38
C PRO A 186 -0.41 -19.76 13.16
N PHE A 187 -0.98 -18.98 12.21
CA PHE A 187 -0.26 -18.53 11.03
C PHE A 187 -0.42 -17.03 10.74
N PHE A 188 0.55 -16.47 10.03
CA PHE A 188 0.52 -15.13 9.44
C PHE A 188 0.83 -15.21 7.94
N LEU A 189 -0.12 -14.77 7.11
CA LEU A 189 0.05 -14.66 5.67
C LEU A 189 -0.02 -13.20 5.23
N TRP A 190 1.06 -12.68 4.68
CA TRP A 190 1.07 -11.39 4.00
C TRP A 190 0.97 -11.56 2.48
N VAL A 191 0.03 -10.83 1.86
CA VAL A 191 -0.15 -10.82 0.40
C VAL A 191 -0.19 -9.38 -0.10
N HIS A 192 0.71 -9.03 -1.03
CA HIS A 192 0.79 -7.70 -1.61
C HIS A 192 0.47 -7.70 -3.10
N TYR A 193 -0.55 -6.92 -3.49
CA TYR A 193 -1.03 -6.79 -4.86
C TYR A 193 -0.51 -5.52 -5.52
N MET A 194 -0.01 -5.63 -6.76
CA MET A 194 0.57 -4.54 -7.54
C MET A 194 -0.32 -4.02 -8.68
N ASP A 195 -1.50 -4.63 -8.93
CA ASP A 195 -2.28 -4.39 -10.15
C ASP A 195 -2.89 -2.99 -10.22
N ALA A 196 -3.14 -2.35 -9.07
CA ALA A 196 -3.66 -0.98 -9.03
C ALA A 196 -2.57 0.08 -9.23
N HIS A 197 -1.28 -0.30 -9.19
CA HIS A 197 -0.16 0.59 -9.54
C HIS A 197 -0.07 0.82 -11.06
N THR A 198 0.34 2.02 -11.46
CA THR A 198 0.61 2.36 -12.87
C THR A 198 1.75 1.50 -13.45
N PRO A 199 1.70 1.01 -14.72
CA PRO A 199 0.63 1.19 -15.71
C PRO A 199 -0.57 0.26 -15.47
N TYR A 200 -1.77 0.82 -15.54
CA TYR A 200 -3.01 0.08 -15.31
C TYR A 200 -3.33 -0.83 -16.50
N VAL A 201 -3.20 -2.14 -16.34
CA VAL A 201 -3.38 -3.14 -17.40
C VAL A 201 -4.37 -4.22 -16.97
N PRO A 202 -5.65 -3.89 -16.89
CA PRO A 202 -6.68 -4.85 -16.48
C PRO A 202 -6.90 -5.93 -17.53
N ALA A 203 -7.24 -7.14 -17.09
CA ALA A 203 -7.75 -8.17 -17.98
C ALA A 203 -9.07 -7.70 -18.61
N PRO A 204 -9.33 -8.03 -19.90
CA PRO A 204 -10.49 -7.52 -20.64
C PRO A 204 -11.85 -7.77 -19.99
N ARG A 205 -11.98 -8.82 -19.18
CA ARG A 205 -13.21 -9.12 -18.45
C ARG A 205 -13.51 -8.08 -17.36
N HIS A 206 -12.47 -7.62 -16.66
CA HIS A 206 -12.61 -6.61 -15.59
C HIS A 206 -12.89 -5.22 -16.19
N LEU A 207 -12.24 -4.89 -17.31
CA LEU A 207 -12.53 -3.64 -18.02
C LEU A 207 -13.99 -3.59 -18.50
N ARG A 208 -14.51 -4.69 -19.09
CA ARG A 208 -15.93 -4.77 -19.52
C ARG A 208 -16.93 -4.74 -18.37
N ALA A 209 -16.49 -5.04 -17.15
CA ALA A 209 -17.37 -4.98 -15.98
C ALA A 209 -17.43 -3.55 -15.38
N VAL A 210 -16.47 -2.69 -15.74
CA VAL A 210 -16.40 -1.30 -15.28
C VAL A 210 -17.01 -0.34 -16.30
N THR A 211 -16.86 -0.63 -17.60
CA THR A 211 -17.36 0.24 -18.67
C THR A 211 -17.85 -0.55 -19.87
N ASP A 212 -18.97 -0.13 -20.45
CA ASP A 212 -19.45 -0.61 -21.78
C ASP A 212 -18.69 0.07 -22.94
N GLY A 213 -17.90 1.11 -22.63
CA GLY A 213 -17.14 1.88 -23.61
C GLY A 213 -15.84 1.17 -24.03
N GLU A 214 -15.38 1.43 -25.25
CA GLU A 214 -14.05 1.01 -25.68
C GLU A 214 -13.00 2.00 -25.15
N VAL A 215 -12.16 1.55 -24.22
CA VAL A 215 -10.92 2.27 -23.89
C VAL A 215 -9.90 1.92 -24.98
N GLY A 216 -9.74 2.82 -25.93
CA GLY A 216 -8.82 2.62 -27.07
C GLY A 216 -7.39 2.41 -26.60
N SER A 217 -6.75 1.34 -27.05
CA SER A 217 -5.37 0.97 -26.64
C SER A 217 -4.35 2.09 -26.85
N LEU A 218 -4.50 2.89 -27.92
CA LEU A 218 -3.64 4.03 -28.20
C LEU A 218 -3.85 5.18 -27.18
N ALA A 219 -5.09 5.43 -26.78
CA ALA A 219 -5.42 6.46 -25.81
C ALA A 219 -4.90 6.07 -24.40
N ALA A 220 -5.03 4.81 -24.04
CA ALA A 220 -4.46 4.25 -22.81
C ALA A 220 -2.93 4.42 -22.79
N LEU A 221 -2.25 4.06 -23.88
CA LEU A 221 -0.80 4.26 -24.00
C LEU A 221 -0.39 5.72 -23.82
N VAL A 222 -1.03 6.64 -24.55
CA VAL A 222 -0.71 8.08 -24.46
C VAL A 222 -0.92 8.58 -23.02
N GLY A 223 -1.95 8.09 -22.34
CA GLY A 223 -2.20 8.40 -20.94
C GLY A 223 -1.05 7.95 -20.02
N HIS A 224 -0.64 6.68 -20.12
CA HIS A 224 0.47 6.13 -19.33
C HIS A 224 1.82 6.80 -19.67
N LEU A 225 2.09 7.11 -20.95
CA LEU A 225 3.27 7.87 -21.33
C LEU A 225 3.29 9.27 -20.71
N ARG A 226 2.14 9.95 -20.65
CA ARG A 226 2.04 11.26 -19.99
C ARG A 226 2.23 11.15 -18.47
N ALA A 227 1.63 10.16 -17.85
CA ALA A 227 1.82 9.88 -16.43
C ALA A 227 3.30 9.62 -16.12
N GLY A 228 3.94 8.70 -16.84
CA GLY A 228 5.38 8.37 -16.66
C GLY A 228 6.34 9.52 -16.97
N LEU A 229 5.90 10.52 -17.76
CA LEU A 229 6.68 11.74 -18.05
C LEU A 229 6.32 12.90 -17.08
N GLY A 230 5.48 12.68 -16.07
CA GLY A 230 5.02 13.72 -15.15
C GLY A 230 4.29 14.88 -15.86
N ARG A 231 3.71 14.62 -17.05
CA ARG A 231 2.99 15.64 -17.82
C ARG A 231 1.53 15.60 -17.47
N GLY A 232 0.95 16.78 -17.25
CA GLY A 232 -0.51 16.92 -17.09
C GLY A 232 -1.28 16.30 -18.26
N ALA A 233 -2.45 15.76 -17.99
CA ALA A 233 -3.33 15.15 -18.97
C ALA A 233 -4.62 16.00 -19.12
N ASP A 234 -5.20 15.94 -20.31
CA ASP A 234 -6.54 16.50 -20.51
C ASP A 234 -7.60 15.66 -19.76
N PRO A 235 -8.75 16.23 -19.40
CA PRO A 235 -9.78 15.56 -18.61
C PRO A 235 -10.21 14.20 -19.18
N ALA A 236 -10.30 14.07 -20.50
CA ALA A 236 -10.70 12.81 -21.13
C ALA A 236 -9.61 11.72 -21.00
N THR A 237 -8.33 12.12 -20.95
CA THR A 237 -7.22 11.19 -20.66
C THR A 237 -7.23 10.77 -19.20
N VAL A 238 -7.49 11.68 -18.27
CA VAL A 238 -7.62 11.38 -16.83
C VAL A 238 -8.76 10.38 -16.60
N GLU A 239 -9.94 10.62 -17.17
CA GLU A 239 -11.10 9.73 -17.06
C GLU A 239 -10.80 8.31 -17.58
N ARG A 240 -10.08 8.20 -18.71
CA ARG A 240 -9.66 6.89 -19.23
C ARG A 240 -8.69 6.17 -18.31
N LEU A 241 -7.72 6.89 -17.75
CA LEU A 241 -6.79 6.31 -16.77
C LEU A 241 -7.53 5.86 -15.52
N ARG A 242 -8.48 6.66 -15.02
CA ARG A 242 -9.33 6.27 -13.88
C ARG A 242 -10.16 5.01 -14.19
N THR A 243 -10.77 4.92 -15.38
CA THR A 243 -11.49 3.72 -15.82
C THR A 243 -10.59 2.46 -15.86
N LEU A 244 -9.35 2.61 -16.32
CA LEU A 244 -8.38 1.49 -16.30
C LEU A 244 -7.97 1.13 -14.87
N TYR A 245 -7.73 2.11 -14.02
CA TYR A 245 -7.45 1.90 -12.61
C TYR A 245 -8.60 1.16 -11.91
N ASP A 246 -9.84 1.62 -12.06
CA ASP A 246 -11.02 0.97 -11.48
C ASP A 246 -11.16 -0.50 -11.95
N ALA A 247 -10.78 -0.78 -13.19
CA ALA A 247 -10.78 -2.13 -13.73
C ALA A 247 -9.63 -3.00 -13.16
N THR A 248 -8.46 -2.41 -12.84
CA THR A 248 -7.39 -3.13 -12.14
C THR A 248 -7.73 -3.35 -10.67
N VAL A 249 -8.32 -2.37 -9.99
CA VAL A 249 -8.85 -2.54 -8.62
C VAL A 249 -9.89 -3.67 -8.57
N ARG A 250 -10.82 -3.73 -9.55
CA ARG A 250 -11.75 -4.84 -9.68
C ARG A 250 -11.06 -6.19 -9.90
N GLN A 251 -9.93 -6.21 -10.59
CA GLN A 251 -9.13 -7.42 -10.78
C GLN A 251 -8.53 -7.90 -9.45
N VAL A 252 -7.99 -6.99 -8.65
CA VAL A 252 -7.50 -7.27 -7.30
C VAL A 252 -8.63 -7.76 -6.40
N ASP A 253 -9.79 -7.09 -6.38
CA ASP A 253 -10.97 -7.50 -5.63
C ASP A 253 -11.38 -8.94 -5.92
N ALA A 254 -11.37 -9.33 -7.19
CA ALA A 254 -11.66 -10.71 -7.58
C ALA A 254 -10.58 -11.70 -7.10
N SER A 255 -9.33 -11.29 -6.98
CA SER A 255 -8.24 -12.11 -6.44
C SER A 255 -8.37 -12.27 -4.92
N VAL A 256 -8.65 -11.19 -4.21
CA VAL A 256 -8.98 -11.22 -2.77
C VAL A 256 -10.15 -12.18 -2.51
N GLY A 257 -11.18 -12.14 -3.38
CA GLY A 257 -12.32 -13.07 -3.27
C GLY A 257 -11.92 -14.53 -3.39
N ARG A 258 -10.92 -14.87 -4.22
CA ARG A 258 -10.41 -16.25 -4.31
C ARG A 258 -9.59 -16.65 -3.09
N LEU A 259 -8.80 -15.71 -2.53
CA LEU A 259 -8.06 -15.95 -1.28
C LEU A 259 -9.02 -16.22 -0.11
N LEU A 260 -10.08 -15.42 0.02
CA LEU A 260 -11.09 -15.65 1.05
C LEU A 260 -11.83 -16.97 0.83
N GLY A 261 -12.13 -17.32 -0.42
CA GLY A 261 -12.70 -18.64 -0.77
C GLY A 261 -11.78 -19.81 -0.39
N ALA A 262 -10.47 -19.66 -0.53
CA ALA A 262 -9.51 -20.67 -0.09
C ALA A 262 -9.54 -20.88 1.43
N LEU A 263 -9.67 -19.79 2.23
CA LEU A 263 -9.87 -19.87 3.68
C LEU A 263 -11.19 -20.57 4.05
N GLU A 264 -12.27 -20.29 3.29
CA GLU A 264 -13.57 -20.95 3.46
C GLU A 264 -13.47 -22.44 3.13
N ASP A 265 -12.86 -22.81 2.00
CA ASP A 265 -12.68 -24.19 1.56
C ASP A 265 -11.78 -25.00 2.53
N ALA A 266 -10.77 -24.36 3.14
CA ALA A 266 -9.95 -24.94 4.19
C ALA A 266 -10.67 -25.02 5.56
N GLY A 267 -11.82 -24.37 5.71
CA GLY A 267 -12.62 -24.36 6.94
C GLY A 267 -12.03 -23.50 8.07
N ILE A 268 -11.13 -22.57 7.76
CA ILE A 268 -10.43 -21.71 8.74
C ILE A 268 -10.84 -20.23 8.67
N ARG A 269 -11.75 -19.85 7.77
CA ARG A 269 -12.18 -18.45 7.61
C ARG A 269 -12.73 -17.84 8.90
N GLU A 270 -13.54 -18.60 9.64
CA GLU A 270 -14.21 -18.15 10.88
C GLU A 270 -13.25 -17.96 12.07
N SER A 271 -12.02 -18.49 11.98
CA SER A 271 -10.97 -18.31 12.98
C SER A 271 -9.81 -17.44 12.49
N THR A 272 -9.93 -16.86 11.29
CA THR A 272 -8.89 -16.04 10.67
C THR A 272 -9.27 -14.56 10.63
N THR A 273 -8.42 -13.72 11.19
CA THR A 273 -8.51 -12.25 11.03
C THR A 273 -8.04 -11.87 9.63
N VAL A 274 -8.80 -11.04 8.94
CA VAL A 274 -8.40 -10.46 7.65
C VAL A 274 -8.20 -8.97 7.81
N VAL A 275 -7.00 -8.50 7.51
CA VAL A 275 -6.62 -7.09 7.48
C VAL A 275 -6.45 -6.68 6.02
N LEU A 276 -7.21 -5.69 5.56
CA LEU A 276 -7.08 -5.10 4.22
C LEU A 276 -6.61 -3.65 4.35
N ALA A 277 -5.53 -3.29 3.65
CA ALA A 277 -5.02 -1.92 3.60
C ALA A 277 -4.51 -1.54 2.20
N GLY A 278 -4.68 -0.27 1.81
CA GLY A 278 -3.84 0.34 0.77
C GLY A 278 -2.50 0.75 1.40
N ASP A 279 -1.39 0.66 0.68
CA ASP A 279 -0.10 1.15 1.18
C ASP A 279 0.08 2.66 0.98
N HIS A 280 -0.47 3.20 -0.09
CA HIS A 280 -0.67 4.61 -0.41
C HIS A 280 -1.77 4.75 -1.48
N GLY A 281 -2.11 5.98 -1.83
CA GLY A 281 -3.08 6.28 -2.87
C GLY A 281 -2.46 6.56 -4.24
N GLU A 282 -3.23 7.23 -5.11
CA GLU A 282 -2.87 7.51 -6.50
C GLU A 282 -3.52 8.84 -6.94
N GLU A 283 -2.80 9.70 -7.67
CA GLU A 283 -3.32 10.99 -8.15
C GLU A 283 -3.83 10.91 -9.59
N PHE A 284 -5.05 11.37 -9.81
CA PHE A 284 -5.70 11.52 -11.13
C PHE A 284 -5.99 12.99 -11.44
N ALA A 285 -4.97 13.82 -11.40
CA ALA A 285 -5.02 15.27 -11.56
C ALA A 285 -5.80 15.98 -10.44
N ASP A 286 -5.97 15.36 -9.29
CA ASP A 286 -6.60 15.94 -8.10
C ASP A 286 -5.87 17.25 -7.73
N HIS A 287 -4.54 17.27 -7.72
CA HIS A 287 -3.70 18.46 -7.57
C HIS A 287 -2.82 18.76 -8.81
N GLY A 288 -3.28 18.32 -9.99
CA GLY A 288 -2.68 18.65 -11.29
C GLY A 288 -1.57 17.72 -11.77
N HIS A 289 -1.35 16.59 -11.11
CA HIS A 289 -0.37 15.57 -11.49
C HIS A 289 -1.06 14.21 -11.71
N LEU A 290 -0.29 13.22 -12.08
CA LEU A 290 -0.73 11.85 -12.27
C LEU A 290 0.20 10.91 -11.49
N ALA A 291 -0.31 9.74 -11.12
CA ALA A 291 0.40 8.76 -10.33
C ALA A 291 0.71 9.28 -8.90
N HIS A 292 1.79 8.86 -8.30
CA HIS A 292 2.14 9.23 -6.93
C HIS A 292 3.25 10.30 -6.87
N TYR A 293 2.96 11.47 -7.48
CA TYR A 293 3.82 12.64 -7.36
C TYR A 293 4.14 12.94 -5.89
N PRO A 294 5.40 13.34 -5.54
CA PRO A 294 5.80 13.53 -4.16
C PRO A 294 5.09 14.72 -3.49
N LYS A 295 3.93 14.45 -3.00
CA LYS A 295 3.01 15.29 -2.22
C LYS A 295 2.39 14.47 -1.10
N LEU A 296 1.70 15.15 -0.20
CA LEU A 296 1.10 14.55 1.00
C LEU A 296 -0.38 14.95 1.15
N TYR A 297 -1.14 14.94 0.05
CA TYR A 297 -2.58 15.18 0.07
C TYR A 297 -3.39 13.89 0.22
N ASP A 298 -4.66 14.01 0.56
CA ASP A 298 -5.55 12.89 0.89
C ASP A 298 -5.58 11.80 -0.20
N GLU A 299 -5.58 12.18 -1.48
CA GLU A 299 -5.61 11.22 -2.60
C GLU A 299 -4.39 10.29 -2.66
N LEU A 300 -3.27 10.68 -2.01
CA LEU A 300 -2.04 9.90 -1.95
C LEU A 300 -1.81 9.22 -0.60
N ILE A 301 -2.42 9.75 0.48
CA ILE A 301 -2.09 9.33 1.84
C ILE A 301 -3.27 8.62 2.51
N ARG A 302 -4.53 9.01 2.22
CA ARG A 302 -5.68 8.33 2.78
C ARG A 302 -5.96 7.05 2.00
N VAL A 303 -6.03 5.94 2.74
CA VAL A 303 -6.15 4.59 2.18
C VAL A 303 -7.33 3.84 2.81
N PRO A 304 -7.87 2.82 2.14
CA PRO A 304 -8.76 1.88 2.79
C PRO A 304 -8.01 1.13 3.90
N PHE A 305 -8.68 0.95 5.03
CA PHE A 305 -8.19 0.11 6.11
C PHE A 305 -9.38 -0.58 6.77
N VAL A 306 -9.39 -1.91 6.70
CA VAL A 306 -10.48 -2.76 7.23
C VAL A 306 -9.86 -3.88 8.04
N VAL A 307 -10.41 -4.16 9.21
CA VAL A 307 -10.05 -5.32 10.03
C VAL A 307 -11.31 -6.15 10.27
N ASP A 308 -11.33 -7.35 9.72
CA ASP A 308 -12.41 -8.33 9.91
C ASP A 308 -11.90 -9.45 10.83
N HIS A 309 -12.25 -9.37 12.11
CA HIS A 309 -11.80 -10.26 13.17
C HIS A 309 -12.94 -11.19 13.61
N PRO A 310 -12.67 -12.46 13.95
CA PRO A 310 -13.70 -13.42 14.39
C PRO A 310 -14.61 -12.94 15.52
N GLU A 311 -14.07 -12.20 16.46
CA GLU A 311 -14.82 -11.62 17.59
C GLU A 311 -15.21 -10.14 17.34
N GLY A 312 -14.89 -9.59 16.17
CA GLY A 312 -15.19 -8.21 15.82
C GLY A 312 -16.67 -8.02 15.43
N GLU A 313 -17.11 -6.78 15.54
CA GLU A 313 -18.41 -6.38 15.04
C GLU A 313 -18.27 -5.42 13.86
N SER A 314 -19.26 -5.47 12.95
CA SER A 314 -19.34 -4.47 11.88
C SER A 314 -19.48 -3.07 12.47
N ARG A 315 -18.52 -2.21 12.15
CA ARG A 315 -18.55 -0.80 12.57
C ARG A 315 -17.72 0.10 11.66
N THR A 316 -18.03 1.37 11.70
CA THR A 316 -17.28 2.42 11.02
C THR A 316 -16.64 3.34 12.06
N VAL A 317 -15.34 3.54 11.95
CA VAL A 317 -14.52 4.37 12.84
C VAL A 317 -14.09 5.63 12.13
N GLY A 318 -14.58 6.78 12.57
CA GLY A 318 -14.27 8.09 11.98
C GLY A 318 -13.04 8.78 12.57
N ARG A 319 -12.35 8.16 13.53
CA ARG A 319 -11.10 8.69 14.10
C ARG A 319 -9.92 8.41 13.17
N SER A 320 -8.98 9.32 13.13
CA SER A 320 -7.73 9.16 12.37
C SER A 320 -6.86 8.06 12.97
N VAL A 321 -6.40 7.14 12.12
CA VAL A 321 -5.48 6.06 12.48
C VAL A 321 -4.33 5.97 11.47
N SER A 322 -3.18 5.52 11.92
CA SER A 322 -1.98 5.30 11.12
C SER A 322 -1.87 3.84 10.69
N LEU A 323 -1.27 3.56 9.52
CA LEU A 323 -0.83 2.20 9.17
C LEU A 323 0.29 1.68 10.09
N GLU A 324 0.92 2.53 10.88
CA GLU A 324 1.82 2.14 11.98
C GLU A 324 1.13 1.23 13.01
N SER A 325 -0.20 1.25 13.05
CA SER A 325 -1.02 0.36 13.88
C SER A 325 -1.09 -1.08 13.39
N VAL A 326 -0.68 -1.38 12.15
CA VAL A 326 -0.79 -2.72 11.56
C VAL A 326 0.00 -3.76 12.35
N PRO A 327 1.30 -3.58 12.67
CA PRO A 327 2.07 -4.60 13.38
C PRO A 327 1.49 -4.96 14.75
N SER A 328 1.24 -3.97 15.61
CA SER A 328 0.67 -4.22 16.94
C SER A 328 -0.74 -4.83 16.89
N THR A 329 -1.55 -4.45 15.88
CA THR A 329 -2.89 -5.03 15.71
C THR A 329 -2.82 -6.49 15.26
N VAL A 330 -1.90 -6.84 14.36
CA VAL A 330 -1.66 -8.23 13.91
C VAL A 330 -1.14 -9.08 15.07
N CYS A 331 -0.13 -8.60 15.82
CA CYS A 331 0.37 -9.29 17.00
C CYS A 331 -0.73 -9.55 18.02
N ALA A 332 -1.53 -8.55 18.33
CA ALA A 332 -2.66 -8.68 19.28
C ALA A 332 -3.72 -9.69 18.80
N ALA A 333 -4.02 -9.74 17.48
CA ALA A 333 -4.96 -10.70 16.93
C ALA A 333 -4.49 -12.15 17.05
N LEU A 334 -3.16 -12.37 17.10
CA LEU A 334 -2.53 -13.68 17.32
C LEU A 334 -2.16 -13.93 18.79
N GLY A 335 -2.44 -12.96 19.69
CA GLY A 335 -2.09 -13.06 21.10
C GLY A 335 -0.59 -13.01 21.39
N VAL A 336 0.17 -12.40 20.49
CA VAL A 336 1.62 -12.21 20.61
C VAL A 336 1.92 -10.86 21.25
N ASP A 337 2.79 -10.86 22.27
CA ASP A 337 3.26 -9.60 22.87
C ASP A 337 4.27 -8.93 21.92
N ASP A 338 4.15 -7.60 21.77
CA ASP A 338 5.01 -6.81 20.91
C ASP A 338 5.53 -5.54 21.59
N ASP A 339 6.49 -4.88 20.95
CA ASP A 339 7.09 -3.60 21.36
C ASP A 339 7.00 -2.52 20.26
N PHE A 340 6.14 -2.72 19.26
CA PHE A 340 5.90 -1.73 18.21
C PHE A 340 5.26 -0.45 18.78
N GLU A 341 5.64 0.69 18.22
CA GLU A 341 5.13 2.00 18.68
C GLU A 341 3.69 2.27 18.21
N GLY A 342 3.23 1.58 17.17
CA GLY A 342 1.89 1.76 16.61
C GLY A 342 0.78 1.36 17.59
N GLU A 343 -0.35 2.06 17.52
CA GLU A 343 -1.51 1.77 18.36
C GLU A 343 -2.12 0.41 18.00
N ASN A 344 -2.30 -0.46 18.99
CA ASN A 344 -3.08 -1.68 18.83
C ASN A 344 -4.57 -1.35 18.67
N LEU A 345 -5.14 -1.60 17.50
CA LEU A 345 -6.54 -1.32 17.18
C LEU A 345 -7.49 -2.50 17.48
N LEU A 346 -6.99 -3.65 17.96
CA LEU A 346 -7.86 -4.79 18.29
C LEU A 346 -8.96 -4.44 19.31
N PRO A 347 -8.71 -3.63 20.36
CA PRO A 347 -9.77 -3.16 21.25
C PRO A 347 -10.85 -2.34 20.55
N THR A 348 -10.45 -1.58 19.51
CA THR A 348 -11.43 -0.85 18.67
C THR A 348 -12.30 -1.81 17.88
N VAL A 349 -11.68 -2.86 17.32
CA VAL A 349 -12.35 -3.86 16.48
C VAL A 349 -13.32 -4.71 17.29
N VAL A 350 -12.92 -5.17 18.48
CA VAL A 350 -13.72 -6.08 19.30
C VAL A 350 -14.71 -5.32 20.20
N ASP A 351 -14.23 -4.36 20.97
CA ASP A 351 -15.03 -3.68 22.02
C ASP A 351 -15.61 -2.33 21.57
N GLY A 352 -15.16 -1.78 20.44
CA GLY A 352 -15.51 -0.42 20.01
C GLY A 352 -14.83 0.68 20.81
N THR A 353 -13.73 0.38 21.48
CA THR A 353 -12.89 1.38 22.14
C THR A 353 -12.38 2.38 21.10
N ALA A 354 -12.59 3.68 21.34
CA ALA A 354 -12.15 4.69 20.39
C ALA A 354 -10.61 4.73 20.29
N PRO A 355 -10.03 4.82 19.07
CA PRO A 355 -8.60 5.04 18.92
C PRO A 355 -8.14 6.34 19.60
N SER A 356 -6.84 6.43 19.93
CA SER A 356 -6.22 7.59 20.58
C SER A 356 -6.51 8.92 19.87
N GLY A 357 -6.59 8.89 18.54
CA GLY A 357 -6.69 10.06 17.68
C GLY A 357 -5.43 10.92 17.75
N ASP A 358 -4.29 10.30 17.98
CA ASP A 358 -3.00 10.97 17.84
C ASP A 358 -2.75 11.38 16.39
N PRO A 359 -2.01 12.48 16.17
CA PRO A 359 -1.69 12.91 14.81
C PRO A 359 -0.94 11.84 14.03
N VAL A 360 -1.45 11.48 12.85
CA VAL A 360 -0.74 10.60 11.91
C VAL A 360 0.29 11.40 11.14
N VAL A 361 1.53 10.93 11.14
CA VAL A 361 2.62 11.56 10.40
C VAL A 361 2.93 10.77 9.13
N SER A 362 3.10 11.51 8.03
CA SER A 362 3.50 10.94 6.74
C SER A 362 4.63 11.75 6.12
N VAL A 363 5.47 11.08 5.34
CA VAL A 363 6.61 11.71 4.67
C VAL A 363 6.58 11.50 3.16
N ALA A 364 7.17 12.46 2.43
CA ALA A 364 7.49 12.33 1.01
C ALA A 364 8.85 12.95 0.76
N LEU A 365 9.61 12.38 -0.16
CA LEU A 365 10.92 12.91 -0.56
C LEU A 365 10.85 13.42 -2.00
N ARG A 366 11.00 14.73 -2.18
CA ARG A 366 10.95 15.39 -3.47
C ARG A 366 12.36 15.64 -3.99
N GLY A 367 12.75 14.93 -5.04
CA GLY A 367 14.02 15.19 -5.69
C GLY A 367 14.03 16.44 -6.59
N PRO A 368 15.15 16.72 -7.23
CA PRO A 368 15.38 17.97 -7.96
C PRO A 368 14.53 18.14 -9.22
N THR A 369 14.10 17.05 -9.84
CA THR A 369 13.24 17.09 -11.05
C THR A 369 12.14 16.06 -10.97
N VAL A 370 10.91 16.47 -11.28
CA VAL A 370 9.72 15.63 -11.17
C VAL A 370 9.56 14.64 -12.33
N THR A 371 10.14 14.94 -13.49
CA THR A 371 9.86 14.24 -14.74
C THR A 371 10.82 13.11 -15.08
N HIS A 372 11.97 13.02 -14.41
CA HIS A 372 13.04 12.04 -14.67
C HIS A 372 13.67 11.53 -13.37
N GLN A 373 12.92 11.59 -12.30
CA GLN A 373 13.44 11.29 -10.99
C GLN A 373 13.32 9.79 -10.71
N PRO A 374 14.44 9.11 -10.41
CA PRO A 374 14.34 7.86 -9.65
C PRO A 374 13.61 8.11 -8.34
N ILE A 375 12.90 7.12 -7.81
CA ILE A 375 12.43 7.21 -6.42
C ILE A 375 13.67 7.36 -5.54
N PRO A 376 13.74 8.40 -4.71
CA PRO A 376 14.82 8.56 -3.76
C PRO A 376 14.88 7.35 -2.83
N ARG A 377 16.07 6.77 -2.71
CA ARG A 377 16.33 5.62 -1.84
C ARG A 377 17.05 6.04 -0.58
N HIS A 378 17.60 7.25 -0.60
CA HIS A 378 18.35 7.84 0.49
C HIS A 378 17.87 9.26 0.74
N LEU A 379 17.83 9.66 2.03
CA LEU A 379 17.31 10.97 2.45
C LEU A 379 18.02 12.14 1.77
N SER A 380 19.32 12.01 1.47
CA SER A 380 20.11 13.03 0.77
C SER A 380 19.75 13.26 -0.68
N GLU A 381 18.98 12.35 -1.29
CA GLU A 381 18.60 12.43 -2.72
C GLU A 381 17.45 13.41 -3.00
N GLY A 382 16.83 13.95 -1.97
CA GLY A 382 15.71 14.84 -2.18
C GLY A 382 15.36 15.71 -0.98
N ARG A 383 14.37 16.55 -1.18
CA ARG A 383 13.83 17.44 -0.15
C ARG A 383 12.69 16.74 0.58
N LEU A 384 12.84 16.60 1.88
CA LEU A 384 11.84 15.99 2.74
C LEU A 384 10.63 16.91 2.90
N LEU A 385 9.45 16.36 2.72
CA LEU A 385 8.17 16.93 3.13
C LEU A 385 7.61 16.07 4.25
N VAL A 386 7.05 16.70 5.28
CA VAL A 386 6.42 15.99 6.40
C VAL A 386 5.01 16.55 6.58
N SER A 387 4.03 15.68 6.76
CA SER A 387 2.69 16.09 7.13
C SER A 387 2.25 15.46 8.44
N ALA A 388 1.35 16.12 9.15
CA ALA A 388 0.62 15.56 10.26
C ALA A 388 -0.88 15.79 10.07
N ARG A 389 -1.69 14.77 10.41
CA ARG A 389 -3.15 14.78 10.26
C ARG A 389 -3.84 14.39 11.55
N ASP A 390 -4.97 15.01 11.81
CA ASP A 390 -5.96 14.53 12.79
C ASP A 390 -7.33 14.34 12.13
N ASP A 391 -8.40 14.29 12.89
CA ASP A 391 -9.75 14.06 12.35
C ASP A 391 -10.23 15.17 11.41
N ARG A 392 -9.70 16.39 11.53
CA ARG A 392 -10.13 17.57 10.76
C ARG A 392 -9.03 18.18 9.89
N TRP A 393 -7.84 18.33 10.43
CA TRP A 393 -6.78 19.12 9.83
C TRP A 393 -5.73 18.27 9.12
N THR A 394 -5.28 18.72 7.95
CA THR A 394 -4.03 18.31 7.32
C THR A 394 -3.03 19.45 7.41
N TYR A 395 -1.91 19.22 8.06
CA TYR A 395 -0.79 20.14 8.11
C TYR A 395 0.39 19.56 7.32
N VAL A 396 0.96 20.33 6.38
CA VAL A 396 2.15 19.94 5.60
C VAL A 396 3.27 20.95 5.87
N PHE A 397 4.46 20.44 6.12
CA PHE A 397 5.64 21.22 6.41
C PHE A 397 6.80 20.88 5.46
N ASP A 398 7.42 21.92 4.91
CA ASP A 398 8.65 21.85 4.11
C ASP A 398 9.80 22.45 4.92
N PRO A 399 10.66 21.63 5.57
CA PRO A 399 11.71 22.13 6.45
C PRO A 399 12.74 23.01 5.76
N GLU A 400 13.09 22.72 4.49
CA GLU A 400 14.11 23.47 3.77
C GLU A 400 13.67 24.89 3.38
N ARG A 401 12.37 25.06 3.14
CA ARG A 401 11.78 26.35 2.71
C ARG A 401 11.05 27.07 3.83
N GLU A 402 10.97 26.46 5.01
CA GLU A 402 10.09 26.91 6.09
C GLU A 402 8.65 27.14 5.58
N GLY A 403 8.22 26.25 4.66
CA GLY A 403 6.91 26.33 4.01
C GLY A 403 5.85 25.61 4.84
N HIS A 404 4.71 26.27 5.04
CA HIS A 404 3.59 25.72 5.81
C HIS A 404 2.34 25.69 4.96
N GLU A 405 1.66 24.55 4.95
CA GLU A 405 0.33 24.41 4.38
C GLU A 405 -0.60 23.80 5.43
N LEU A 406 -1.85 24.28 5.48
CA LEU A 406 -2.88 23.78 6.39
C LEU A 406 -4.21 23.73 5.65
N TYR A 407 -4.90 22.59 5.77
CA TYR A 407 -6.19 22.36 5.11
C TYR A 407 -7.21 21.87 6.13
N ASP A 408 -8.41 22.45 6.07
CA ASP A 408 -9.59 22.04 6.83
C ASP A 408 -10.40 21.01 6.02
N ARG A 409 -10.17 19.72 6.25
CA ARG A 409 -10.82 18.65 5.46
C ARG A 409 -12.34 18.57 5.62
N ASP A 410 -12.89 19.15 6.66
CA ASP A 410 -14.36 19.24 6.83
C ASP A 410 -14.95 20.33 5.93
N ALA A 411 -14.25 21.45 5.75
CA ALA A 411 -14.69 22.57 4.92
C ALA A 411 -14.18 22.45 3.47
N ASP A 412 -12.99 21.92 3.27
CA ASP A 412 -12.29 21.75 2.00
C ASP A 412 -11.75 20.30 1.88
N PRO A 413 -12.59 19.29 1.60
CA PRO A 413 -12.17 17.91 1.46
C PRO A 413 -11.16 17.67 0.32
N GLY A 414 -11.03 18.63 -0.60
CA GLY A 414 -10.09 18.56 -1.72
C GLY A 414 -8.75 19.21 -1.43
N GLU A 415 -8.51 19.71 -0.22
CA GLU A 415 -7.25 20.33 0.22
C GLU A 415 -6.71 21.40 -0.75
N ARG A 416 -7.59 22.34 -1.17
CA ARG A 416 -7.32 23.37 -2.19
C ARG A 416 -6.95 24.73 -1.60
N GLU A 417 -7.47 25.05 -0.41
CA GLU A 417 -7.33 26.35 0.22
C GLU A 417 -6.39 26.26 1.43
N ASN A 418 -5.18 26.80 1.29
CA ASN A 418 -4.23 26.87 2.40
C ASN A 418 -4.64 27.95 3.41
N VAL A 419 -5.14 27.52 4.57
CA VAL A 419 -5.62 28.40 5.66
C VAL A 419 -4.61 28.58 6.80
N TRP A 420 -3.32 28.27 6.57
CA TRP A 420 -2.27 28.35 7.59
C TRP A 420 -2.20 29.71 8.30
N THR A 421 -2.25 30.79 7.56
CA THR A 421 -2.16 32.16 8.13
C THR A 421 -3.22 32.47 9.14
N ASP A 422 -4.39 31.91 8.99
CA ASP A 422 -5.57 32.21 9.81
C ASP A 422 -5.68 31.32 11.05
N HIS A 423 -5.08 30.12 11.01
CA HIS A 423 -5.23 29.08 12.03
C HIS A 423 -3.92 28.61 12.68
N ARG A 424 -2.78 29.21 12.33
CA ARG A 424 -1.45 28.76 12.80
C ARG A 424 -1.30 28.76 14.33
N ASP A 425 -2.06 29.58 15.03
CA ASP A 425 -2.01 29.73 16.48
C ASP A 425 -3.06 28.86 17.21
N ASP A 426 -3.91 28.13 16.46
CA ASP A 426 -4.91 27.22 17.04
C ASP A 426 -4.22 26.04 17.72
N GLU A 427 -4.71 25.64 18.90
CA GLU A 427 -4.09 24.57 19.69
C GLU A 427 -4.01 23.24 18.93
N ALA A 428 -5.07 22.88 18.18
CA ALA A 428 -5.11 21.68 17.35
C ALA A 428 -4.00 21.73 16.27
N VAL A 429 -3.85 22.86 15.58
CA VAL A 429 -2.82 23.06 14.55
C VAL A 429 -1.42 23.01 15.14
N MET A 430 -1.23 23.64 16.30
CA MET A 430 0.05 23.58 17.02
C MET A 430 0.39 22.16 17.51
N ARG A 431 -0.60 21.31 17.76
CA ARG A 431 -0.40 19.88 18.05
C ARG A 431 0.17 19.15 16.83
N LEU A 432 -0.38 19.40 15.64
CA LEU A 432 0.13 18.83 14.37
C LEU A 432 1.56 19.30 14.08
N HIS A 433 1.82 20.61 14.22
CA HIS A 433 3.17 21.17 14.07
C HIS A 433 4.17 20.51 15.03
N ARG A 434 3.80 20.30 16.30
CA ARG A 434 4.66 19.58 17.24
C ARG A 434 4.89 18.12 16.85
N ALA A 435 3.89 17.46 16.26
CA ALA A 435 4.04 16.08 15.78
C ALA A 435 5.05 16.00 14.62
N THR A 436 4.96 16.92 13.63
CA THR A 436 5.94 16.96 12.53
C THR A 436 7.35 17.25 13.05
N ARG A 437 7.51 18.16 14.04
CA ARG A 437 8.82 18.47 14.62
C ARG A 437 9.43 17.26 15.34
N ARG A 438 8.64 16.58 16.19
CA ARG A 438 9.11 15.35 16.86
C ARG A 438 9.54 14.28 15.86
N HIS A 439 8.82 14.15 14.75
CA HIS A 439 9.18 13.18 13.72
C HIS A 439 10.50 13.56 13.01
N LEU A 440 10.71 14.83 12.71
CA LEU A 440 11.99 15.33 12.18
C LEU A 440 13.15 15.09 13.16
N ASP A 441 12.92 15.34 14.46
CA ASP A 441 13.94 15.07 15.51
C ASP A 441 14.28 13.55 15.55
N ARG A 442 13.31 12.67 15.32
CA ARG A 442 13.55 11.21 15.21
C ARG A 442 14.38 10.86 13.97
N ILE A 443 14.05 11.46 12.81
CA ILE A 443 14.83 11.28 11.59
C ILE A 443 16.27 11.74 11.81
N GLU A 444 16.48 12.93 12.39
CA GLU A 444 17.82 13.45 12.68
C GLU A 444 18.60 12.54 13.65
N ALA A 445 17.93 12.01 14.67
CA ALA A 445 18.55 11.09 15.64
C ALA A 445 18.92 9.74 15.01
N GLY A 446 18.13 9.25 14.04
CA GLY A 446 18.37 8.02 13.31
C GLY A 446 19.50 8.10 12.28
N GLN A 447 19.97 9.32 11.94
CA GLN A 447 21.09 9.54 11.02
C GLN A 447 22.47 9.34 11.68
N GLY A 448 22.65 8.37 12.59
CA GLY A 448 23.94 8.09 13.22
C GLY A 448 25.09 7.93 12.20
N ASP A 449 26.34 7.79 12.67
CA ASP A 449 27.57 7.57 11.86
C ASP A 449 27.49 6.25 11.02
N GLY A 450 26.40 6.07 10.28
CA GLY A 450 26.24 4.96 9.34
C GLY A 450 27.20 5.17 8.16
N ASP A 451 28.09 4.22 7.99
CA ASP A 451 28.97 4.09 6.81
C ASP A 451 28.06 4.08 5.56
N ASP A 452 28.20 5.08 4.67
CA ASP A 452 27.52 5.16 3.38
C ASP A 452 27.99 4.02 2.43
N ALA A 453 27.72 2.78 2.80
CA ALA A 453 27.87 1.68 1.87
C ALA A 453 26.70 1.79 0.86
N GLU A 454 26.97 2.38 -0.31
CA GLU A 454 26.11 2.21 -1.49
C GLU A 454 26.04 0.71 -1.80
N ASP A 455 25.08 0.01 -1.19
CA ASP A 455 24.78 -1.36 -1.59
C ASP A 455 24.25 -1.35 -3.02
N GLU A 456 25.01 -1.94 -3.93
CA GLU A 456 24.65 -2.03 -5.34
C GLU A 456 23.38 -2.87 -5.47
N VAL A 457 22.29 -2.22 -5.90
CA VAL A 457 20.98 -2.87 -6.07
C VAL A 457 21.11 -4.01 -7.07
N PRO A 458 20.70 -5.25 -6.75
CA PRO A 458 20.77 -6.37 -7.67
C PRO A 458 20.13 -6.08 -9.02
N GLU A 459 20.73 -6.56 -10.14
CA GLU A 459 20.27 -6.26 -11.50
C GLU A 459 18.79 -6.60 -11.71
N GLU A 460 18.28 -7.65 -11.09
CA GLU A 460 16.87 -8.07 -11.14
C GLU A 460 15.93 -7.07 -10.49
N VAL A 461 16.30 -6.58 -9.31
CA VAL A 461 15.55 -5.57 -8.57
C VAL A 461 15.60 -4.24 -9.32
N ALA A 462 16.79 -3.82 -9.81
CA ALA A 462 16.96 -2.62 -10.60
C ALA A 462 16.14 -2.67 -11.90
N ALA A 463 16.16 -3.80 -12.61
CA ALA A 463 15.37 -4.01 -13.82
C ALA A 463 13.86 -3.94 -13.53
N ARG A 464 13.41 -4.42 -12.38
CA ARG A 464 12.00 -4.33 -11.99
C ARG A 464 11.61 -2.90 -11.64
N LEU A 465 12.42 -2.18 -10.88
CA LEU A 465 12.20 -0.77 -10.56
C LEU A 465 12.12 0.08 -11.84
N GLU A 466 13.03 -0.15 -12.81
CA GLU A 466 12.93 0.50 -14.13
C GLU A 466 11.62 0.16 -14.86
N THR A 467 11.13 -1.07 -14.71
CA THR A 467 9.87 -1.52 -15.34
C THR A 467 8.67 -0.78 -14.79
N LEU A 468 8.71 -0.42 -13.51
CA LEU A 468 7.67 0.34 -12.82
C LEU A 468 7.78 1.86 -13.07
N GLY A 469 8.78 2.31 -13.83
CA GLY A 469 9.02 3.72 -14.14
C GLY A 469 10.04 4.38 -13.22
N TYR A 470 10.67 3.62 -12.35
CA TYR A 470 11.68 4.08 -11.40
C TYR A 470 13.09 3.83 -11.99
N ARG A 471 13.84 4.88 -12.26
CA ARG A 471 15.21 4.82 -12.75
C ARG A 471 16.20 5.15 -11.65
#